data_6072b57c0cabaf878be8f1900f5bca86
#
_entry.id   6072b57c0cabaf878be8f1900f5bca86
#
_cell.length_a   1.000
_cell.length_b   1.000
_cell.length_c   1.000
_cell.angle_alpha   90.00
_cell.angle_beta   90.00
_cell.angle_gamma   90.00
#
_symmetry.space_group_name_H-M   'P 1'
#
loop_
_entity.id
_entity.type
_entity.pdbx_description
1 polymer ?
#
loop_
_entity_poly.entity_id
_entity_poly.type
_entity_poly.pdbx_seq_one_letter_code
_entity_poly.pdbx_strand_id
1 'polypeptide(L)'
;MIKKIFKKTAIFLLMILSGTSCITEDTFNDSPDGNFEALWKIIDEHYCFLEYKNQEYGLDWNKIHSDYKKRLTSGMSNEQLFDVLSEMLNELRDGHVNLVSKDRTSQYREWYDNYPRNFDDSIQSRYLGKDYNTASGLKYQILEDNIAYVYCGSFQSGIGSGNLDQILSKLAICNGLILDVRNNGGGNLTTAEKLAERFTNEKKLIGYMSYKTGPGHNEFSTPEAVYLEPPMDRVRWQKHTVVLT
;
A
#
# COMPACT_ATOMS: atom_id res chain seq x y z
N MET A 1 20.10 57.08 -9.61
CA MET A 1 19.84 56.11 -10.67
C MET A 1 20.63 54.80 -10.51
N ILE A 2 21.89 54.88 -10.12
CA ILE A 2 22.81 53.73 -9.98
C ILE A 2 22.34 52.70 -8.92
N LYS A 3 21.78 53.10 -7.76
CA LYS A 3 21.29 52.17 -6.72
C LYS A 3 20.09 51.33 -7.12
N LYS A 4 19.24 51.78 -8.09
CA LYS A 4 18.12 51.01 -8.61
C LYS A 4 18.52 49.93 -9.62
N ILE A 5 19.62 50.17 -10.34
CA ILE A 5 20.17 49.21 -11.31
C ILE A 5 20.83 48.03 -10.58
N PHE A 6 21.57 48.29 -9.50
CA PHE A 6 22.21 47.23 -8.70
C PHE A 6 21.20 46.28 -8.04
N LYS A 7 20.03 46.80 -7.55
CA LYS A 7 18.99 45.96 -6.99
C LYS A 7 18.30 45.03 -8.02
N LYS A 8 18.10 45.54 -9.25
CA LYS A 8 17.51 44.72 -10.33
C LYS A 8 18.49 43.67 -10.85
N THR A 9 19.78 43.96 -10.93
CA THR A 9 20.81 43.02 -11.37
C THR A 9 21.03 41.93 -10.30
N ALA A 10 20.98 42.28 -9.02
CA ALA A 10 21.10 41.28 -7.94
C ALA A 10 19.90 40.33 -7.88
N ILE A 11 18.66 40.82 -8.13
CA ILE A 11 17.46 39.98 -8.18
C ILE A 11 17.49 39.07 -9.42
N PHE A 12 18.00 39.53 -10.56
CA PHE A 12 18.13 38.72 -11.75
C PHE A 12 19.22 37.66 -11.62
N LEU A 13 20.32 37.96 -10.93
CA LEU A 13 21.39 36.99 -10.62
C LEU A 13 20.93 35.93 -9.61
N LEU A 14 20.08 36.31 -8.65
CA LEU A 14 19.49 35.36 -7.67
C LEU A 14 18.48 34.42 -8.31
N MET A 15 17.72 34.87 -9.34
CA MET A 15 16.79 34.03 -10.09
C MET A 15 17.52 33.02 -11.02
N ILE A 16 18.73 33.30 -11.47
CA ILE A 16 19.52 32.39 -12.32
C ILE A 16 20.13 31.27 -11.47
N LEU A 17 20.36 31.48 -10.18
CA LEU A 17 20.92 30.48 -9.26
C LEU A 17 19.88 29.47 -8.75
N SER A 18 18.58 29.75 -8.91
CA SER A 18 17.50 28.85 -8.50
C SER A 18 17.05 27.87 -9.58
N GLY A 19 17.68 27.85 -10.76
CA GLY A 19 17.26 27.08 -11.94
C GLY A 19 18.07 25.82 -12.25
N THR A 20 19.08 25.45 -11.47
CA THR A 20 19.87 24.25 -11.73
C THR A 20 19.68 23.19 -10.66
N SER A 21 18.41 22.78 -10.43
CA SER A 21 18.18 21.42 -9.99
C SER A 21 18.23 20.54 -11.25
N CYS A 22 19.40 20.24 -11.74
CA CYS A 22 19.60 19.12 -12.64
C CYS A 22 19.33 17.86 -11.82
N ILE A 23 18.11 17.34 -11.91
CA ILE A 23 17.89 15.94 -11.63
C ILE A 23 18.65 15.22 -12.75
N THR A 24 19.82 14.68 -12.43
CA THR A 24 20.51 13.74 -13.33
C THR A 24 19.70 12.44 -13.27
N GLU A 25 18.84 12.24 -14.27
CA GLU A 25 18.23 10.93 -14.47
C GLU A 25 19.33 9.96 -14.93
N ASP A 26 19.46 8.83 -14.26
CA ASP A 26 20.32 7.75 -14.71
C ASP A 26 19.79 7.22 -16.04
N THR A 27 20.62 7.27 -17.06
CA THR A 27 20.26 6.69 -18.36
C THR A 27 20.76 5.25 -18.44
N PHE A 28 19.84 4.33 -18.59
CA PHE A 28 20.15 2.92 -18.84
C PHE A 28 19.96 2.59 -20.32
N ASN A 29 20.82 1.70 -20.83
CA ASN A 29 20.64 1.20 -22.19
C ASN A 29 19.43 0.28 -22.25
N ASP A 30 18.66 0.35 -23.34
CA ASP A 30 17.58 -0.61 -23.61
C ASP A 30 18.18 -1.94 -24.11
N SER A 31 18.65 -2.71 -23.15
CA SER A 31 19.27 -4.03 -23.32
C SER A 31 18.94 -4.89 -22.10
N PRO A 32 19.08 -6.21 -22.17
CA PRO A 32 18.90 -7.07 -21.00
C PRO A 32 19.73 -6.65 -19.79
N ASP A 33 20.99 -6.29 -19.99
CA ASP A 33 21.88 -5.81 -18.93
C ASP A 33 21.44 -4.46 -18.39
N GLY A 34 21.12 -3.49 -19.26
CA GLY A 34 20.68 -2.15 -18.82
C GLY A 34 19.33 -2.18 -18.06
N ASN A 35 18.38 -2.97 -18.52
CA ASN A 35 17.08 -3.13 -17.84
C ASN A 35 17.24 -3.85 -16.49
N PHE A 36 18.14 -4.81 -16.38
CA PHE A 36 18.47 -5.46 -15.11
C PHE A 36 19.10 -4.47 -14.12
N GLU A 37 20.11 -3.69 -14.54
CA GLU A 37 20.77 -2.70 -13.67
C GLU A 37 19.78 -1.63 -13.21
N ALA A 38 18.91 -1.16 -14.10
CA ALA A 38 17.87 -0.20 -13.78
C ALA A 38 16.94 -0.73 -12.69
N LEU A 39 16.41 -1.94 -12.87
CA LEU A 39 15.49 -2.54 -11.90
C LEU A 39 16.17 -2.81 -10.56
N TRP A 40 17.39 -3.39 -10.59
CA TRP A 40 18.15 -3.65 -9.37
C TRP A 40 18.37 -2.37 -8.58
N LYS A 41 18.82 -1.28 -9.25
CA LYS A 41 19.06 0.03 -8.65
C LYS A 41 17.79 0.65 -8.08
N ILE A 42 16.66 0.57 -8.78
CA ILE A 42 15.38 1.06 -8.27
C ILE A 42 15.02 0.38 -6.94
N ILE A 43 15.21 -0.91 -6.84
CA ILE A 43 14.96 -1.64 -5.59
C ILE A 43 15.99 -1.24 -4.53
N ASP A 44 17.26 -1.20 -4.87
CA ASP A 44 18.35 -0.82 -3.94
C ASP A 44 18.10 0.54 -3.28
N GLU A 45 17.71 1.52 -4.05
CA GLU A 45 17.53 2.90 -3.58
C GLU A 45 16.16 3.21 -2.98
N HIS A 46 15.09 2.51 -3.42
CA HIS A 46 13.73 2.88 -3.07
C HIS A 46 12.97 1.86 -2.23
N TYR A 47 13.39 0.59 -2.21
CA TYR A 47 12.69 -0.41 -1.42
C TYR A 47 12.97 -0.24 0.08
N CYS A 48 11.91 -0.10 0.86
CA CYS A 48 12.00 0.28 2.27
C CYS A 48 12.51 -0.84 3.20
N PHE A 49 12.50 -2.10 2.78
CA PHE A 49 12.67 -3.23 3.69
C PHE A 49 13.94 -4.06 3.46
N LEU A 50 14.93 -3.58 2.67
CA LEU A 50 16.16 -4.35 2.42
C LEU A 50 16.90 -4.72 3.72
N GLU A 51 17.11 -3.74 4.60
CA GLU A 51 17.76 -3.98 5.89
C GLU A 51 16.93 -4.91 6.78
N TYR A 52 15.63 -4.72 6.85
CA TYR A 52 14.72 -5.61 7.59
C TYR A 52 14.82 -7.05 7.10
N LYS A 53 14.80 -7.26 5.79
CA LYS A 53 14.89 -8.60 5.20
C LYS A 53 16.28 -9.22 5.31
N ASN A 54 17.33 -8.40 5.35
CA ASN A 54 18.66 -8.86 5.69
C ASN A 54 18.71 -9.43 7.11
N GLN A 55 18.10 -8.73 8.08
CA GLN A 55 18.04 -9.17 9.48
C GLN A 55 17.14 -10.41 9.66
N GLU A 56 16.02 -10.49 8.95
CA GLU A 56 15.04 -11.58 9.10
C GLU A 56 15.52 -12.93 8.52
N TYR A 57 16.12 -12.92 7.34
CA TYR A 57 16.51 -14.15 6.66
C TYR A 57 17.81 -14.04 5.84
N GLY A 58 18.62 -13.02 6.10
CA GLY A 58 19.95 -12.89 5.50
C GLY A 58 19.94 -12.44 4.05
N LEU A 59 18.93 -11.68 3.60
CA LEU A 59 18.87 -11.12 2.25
C LEU A 59 20.09 -10.21 2.01
N ASP A 60 20.95 -10.59 1.08
CA ASP A 60 22.06 -9.76 0.59
C ASP A 60 21.76 -9.30 -0.84
N TRP A 61 21.29 -8.05 -0.99
CA TRP A 61 20.86 -7.53 -2.28
C TRP A 61 22.00 -7.40 -3.29
N ASN A 62 23.25 -7.15 -2.82
CA ASN A 62 24.43 -7.14 -3.67
C ASN A 62 24.81 -8.54 -4.15
N LYS A 63 24.68 -9.54 -3.29
CA LYS A 63 24.87 -10.94 -3.69
C LYS A 63 23.83 -11.37 -4.73
N ILE A 64 22.57 -11.01 -4.54
CA ILE A 64 21.50 -11.25 -5.51
C ILE A 64 21.83 -10.61 -6.86
N HIS A 65 22.27 -9.34 -6.88
CA HIS A 65 22.76 -8.69 -8.10
C HIS A 65 23.78 -9.56 -8.82
N SER A 66 24.84 -9.95 -8.10
CA SER A 66 25.94 -10.72 -8.67
C SER A 66 25.52 -12.07 -9.21
N ASP A 67 24.58 -12.75 -8.55
CA ASP A 67 24.13 -14.08 -8.94
C ASP A 67 23.16 -14.04 -10.12
N TYR A 68 22.25 -13.09 -10.15
CA TYR A 68 21.28 -12.94 -11.24
C TYR A 68 21.91 -12.31 -12.50
N LYS A 69 22.88 -11.42 -12.36
CA LYS A 69 23.61 -10.84 -13.48
C LYS A 69 24.31 -11.90 -14.33
N LYS A 70 24.82 -12.96 -13.74
CA LYS A 70 25.46 -14.08 -14.46
C LYS A 70 24.49 -14.84 -15.37
N ARG A 71 23.18 -14.69 -15.19
CA ARG A 71 22.15 -15.36 -15.99
C ARG A 71 21.79 -14.59 -17.25
N LEU A 72 22.24 -13.34 -17.37
CA LEU A 72 21.96 -12.50 -18.53
C LEU A 72 22.82 -12.87 -19.74
N THR A 73 22.21 -12.83 -20.91
CA THR A 73 22.91 -12.98 -22.19
C THR A 73 22.45 -11.91 -23.17
N SER A 74 23.33 -11.49 -24.07
CA SER A 74 23.01 -10.43 -25.05
C SER A 74 21.93 -10.81 -26.07
N GLY A 75 21.67 -12.09 -26.25
CA GLY A 75 20.62 -12.61 -27.16
C GLY A 75 19.33 -13.02 -26.46
N MET A 76 19.19 -12.68 -25.17
CA MET A 76 18.01 -13.00 -24.36
C MET A 76 16.75 -12.31 -24.91
N SER A 77 15.64 -13.08 -25.01
CA SER A 77 14.36 -12.49 -25.34
C SER A 77 13.76 -11.72 -24.19
N ASN A 78 12.76 -10.86 -24.46
CA ASN A 78 12.05 -10.10 -23.40
C ASN A 78 11.35 -11.03 -22.40
N GLU A 79 10.84 -12.19 -22.83
CA GLU A 79 10.23 -13.18 -21.96
C GLU A 79 11.27 -13.82 -21.03
N GLN A 80 12.44 -14.16 -21.55
CA GLN A 80 13.54 -14.71 -20.75
C GLN A 80 14.06 -13.68 -19.75
N LEU A 81 14.20 -12.42 -20.17
CA LEU A 81 14.56 -11.32 -19.27
C LEU A 81 13.51 -11.14 -18.17
N PHE A 82 12.22 -11.14 -18.54
CA PHE A 82 11.14 -11.03 -17.56
C PHE A 82 11.20 -12.14 -16.50
N ASP A 83 11.52 -13.38 -16.90
CA ASP A 83 11.67 -14.49 -15.96
C ASP A 83 12.81 -14.25 -14.97
N VAL A 84 13.99 -13.85 -15.47
CA VAL A 84 15.14 -13.53 -14.60
C VAL A 84 14.84 -12.39 -13.63
N LEU A 85 14.22 -11.32 -14.10
CA LEU A 85 13.85 -10.16 -13.28
C LEU A 85 12.78 -10.51 -12.25
N SER A 86 11.81 -11.34 -12.64
CA SER A 86 10.75 -11.82 -11.74
C SER A 86 11.31 -12.67 -10.60
N GLU A 87 12.20 -13.59 -10.91
CA GLU A 87 12.85 -14.43 -9.92
C GLU A 87 13.73 -13.61 -8.97
N MET A 88 14.47 -12.62 -9.49
CA MET A 88 15.24 -11.69 -8.67
C MET A 88 14.36 -10.91 -7.69
N LEU A 89 13.22 -10.39 -8.13
CA LEU A 89 12.28 -9.68 -7.25
C LEU A 89 11.62 -10.62 -6.23
N ASN A 90 11.39 -11.87 -6.56
CA ASN A 90 10.81 -12.85 -5.65
C ASN A 90 11.72 -13.18 -4.46
N GLU A 91 13.04 -12.95 -4.56
CA GLU A 91 13.96 -13.03 -3.41
C GLU A 91 13.58 -12.07 -2.27
N LEU A 92 12.91 -10.97 -2.59
CA LEU A 92 12.39 -10.04 -1.60
C LEU A 92 11.27 -10.63 -0.72
N ARG A 93 10.63 -11.72 -1.15
CA ARG A 93 9.50 -12.36 -0.45
C ARG A 93 8.43 -11.36 -0.04
N ASP A 94 8.05 -10.49 -0.99
CA ASP A 94 7.11 -9.39 -0.73
C ASP A 94 6.00 -9.37 -1.79
N GLY A 95 4.77 -9.63 -1.36
CA GLY A 95 3.60 -9.62 -2.24
C GLY A 95 3.22 -8.24 -2.80
N HIS A 96 3.83 -7.15 -2.30
CA HIS A 96 3.60 -5.80 -2.83
C HIS A 96 4.56 -5.42 -3.95
N VAL A 97 5.65 -6.19 -4.15
CA VAL A 97 6.58 -5.98 -5.25
C VAL A 97 6.11 -6.79 -6.46
N ASN A 98 5.69 -6.08 -7.49
CA ASN A 98 5.13 -6.68 -8.69
C ASN A 98 5.93 -6.25 -9.93
N LEU A 99 6.27 -7.20 -10.80
CA LEU A 99 6.77 -6.91 -12.14
C LEU A 99 5.64 -7.10 -13.14
N VAL A 100 5.38 -6.09 -13.94
CA VAL A 100 4.28 -6.09 -14.92
C VAL A 100 4.83 -5.82 -16.30
N SER A 101 4.50 -6.66 -17.26
CA SER A 101 4.67 -6.43 -18.70
C SER A 101 3.31 -6.34 -19.37
N LYS A 102 3.30 -6.16 -20.70
CA LYS A 102 2.07 -6.11 -21.48
C LYS A 102 1.15 -7.32 -21.24
N ASP A 103 1.73 -8.51 -21.16
CA ASP A 103 0.97 -9.77 -21.17
C ASP A 103 1.22 -10.64 -19.91
N ARG A 104 2.08 -10.19 -18.99
CA ARG A 104 2.51 -10.96 -17.83
C ARG A 104 2.62 -10.10 -16.58
N THR A 105 2.26 -10.70 -15.44
CA THR A 105 2.51 -10.14 -14.11
C THR A 105 3.19 -11.19 -13.26
N SER A 106 4.27 -10.81 -12.57
CA SER A 106 4.92 -11.61 -11.55
C SER A 106 4.71 -11.00 -10.18
N GLN A 107 4.44 -11.84 -9.20
CA GLN A 107 4.22 -11.46 -7.81
C GLN A 107 4.63 -12.63 -6.91
N TYR A 108 5.29 -12.34 -5.80
CA TYR A 108 5.53 -13.34 -4.75
C TYR A 108 4.22 -13.67 -4.02
N ARG A 109 3.83 -14.95 -3.96
CA ARG A 109 2.53 -15.36 -3.43
C ARG A 109 2.59 -16.42 -2.33
N GLU A 110 3.76 -16.92 -1.94
CA GLU A 110 3.88 -18.00 -0.95
C GLU A 110 3.27 -17.63 0.41
N TRP A 111 3.27 -16.35 0.78
CA TRP A 111 2.62 -15.84 1.98
C TRP A 111 1.10 -16.09 1.99
N TYR A 112 0.50 -16.29 0.83
CA TYR A 112 -0.93 -16.52 0.64
C TYR A 112 -1.23 -17.96 0.23
N ASP A 113 -0.51 -18.49 -0.77
CA ASP A 113 -0.82 -19.79 -1.37
C ASP A 113 -0.49 -20.97 -0.43
N ASN A 114 0.45 -20.78 0.50
CA ASN A 114 0.88 -21.79 1.47
C ASN A 114 -0.02 -21.89 2.71
N TYR A 115 -1.06 -21.04 2.82
CA TYR A 115 -1.95 -21.01 3.98
C TYR A 115 -3.39 -21.36 3.61
N PRO A 116 -4.13 -22.04 4.51
CA PRO A 116 -5.54 -22.29 4.28
C PRO A 116 -6.34 -21.00 4.27
N ARG A 117 -7.24 -20.88 3.31
CA ARG A 117 -8.13 -19.71 3.22
C ARG A 117 -9.12 -19.71 4.37
N ASN A 118 -9.29 -18.57 5.04
CA ASN A 118 -10.28 -18.35 6.08
C ASN A 118 -11.57 -17.68 5.55
N PHE A 119 -11.69 -17.51 4.22
CA PHE A 119 -12.84 -16.88 3.57
C PHE A 119 -13.28 -17.69 2.35
N ASP A 120 -14.59 -17.85 2.21
CA ASP A 120 -15.25 -18.51 1.09
C ASP A 120 -16.52 -17.74 0.69
N ASP A 121 -16.53 -17.23 -0.55
CA ASP A 121 -17.65 -16.45 -1.09
C ASP A 121 -18.97 -17.22 -1.11
N SER A 122 -18.92 -18.55 -1.31
CA SER A 122 -20.11 -19.37 -1.35
C SER A 122 -20.74 -19.53 0.02
N ILE A 123 -19.88 -19.63 1.05
CA ILE A 123 -20.32 -19.65 2.45
C ILE A 123 -20.90 -18.29 2.83
N GLN A 124 -20.20 -17.19 2.53
CA GLN A 124 -20.70 -15.84 2.79
C GLN A 124 -22.07 -15.65 2.11
N SER A 125 -22.21 -16.00 0.84
CA SER A 125 -23.44 -15.85 0.08
C SER A 125 -24.58 -16.69 0.63
N ARG A 126 -24.29 -17.87 1.18
CA ARG A 126 -25.29 -18.74 1.83
C ARG A 126 -25.90 -18.07 3.06
N TYR A 127 -25.09 -17.40 3.88
CA TYR A 127 -25.53 -16.75 5.11
C TYR A 127 -26.09 -15.35 4.88
N LEU A 128 -25.54 -14.58 3.93
CA LEU A 128 -26.08 -13.27 3.57
C LEU A 128 -27.39 -13.37 2.76
N GLY A 129 -27.60 -14.47 2.02
CA GLY A 129 -28.71 -14.55 1.07
C GLY A 129 -28.52 -13.59 -0.11
N LYS A 130 -29.64 -13.16 -0.69
CA LYS A 130 -29.66 -12.23 -1.84
C LYS A 130 -30.10 -10.81 -1.45
N ASP A 131 -30.63 -10.62 -0.25
CA ASP A 131 -31.31 -9.41 0.19
C ASP A 131 -30.41 -8.47 1.04
N TYR A 132 -29.08 -8.62 0.93
CA TYR A 132 -28.15 -7.71 1.59
C TYR A 132 -28.12 -6.34 0.89
N ASN A 133 -27.80 -5.31 1.65
CA ASN A 133 -27.64 -3.95 1.13
C ASN A 133 -26.18 -3.68 0.76
N THR A 134 -25.97 -2.72 -0.14
CA THR A 134 -24.63 -2.24 -0.51
C THR A 134 -24.55 -0.73 -0.45
N ALA A 135 -23.43 -0.21 0.03
CA ALA A 135 -23.09 1.21 -0.06
C ALA A 135 -21.56 1.38 -0.04
N SER A 136 -21.01 2.17 -0.96
CA SER A 136 -19.56 2.39 -1.10
C SER A 136 -18.74 1.10 -1.12
N GLY A 137 -19.22 0.04 -1.77
CA GLY A 137 -18.54 -1.27 -1.82
C GLY A 137 -18.67 -2.14 -0.57
N LEU A 138 -19.26 -1.62 0.51
CA LEU A 138 -19.58 -2.42 1.68
C LEU A 138 -20.87 -3.21 1.46
N LYS A 139 -20.89 -4.49 1.85
CA LYS A 139 -22.11 -5.29 1.96
C LYS A 139 -22.56 -5.26 3.42
N TYR A 140 -23.84 -5.08 3.69
CA TYR A 140 -24.34 -5.05 5.06
C TYR A 140 -25.77 -5.58 5.19
N GLN A 141 -26.05 -6.17 6.35
CA GLN A 141 -27.34 -6.78 6.66
C GLN A 141 -27.54 -6.87 8.17
N ILE A 142 -28.79 -6.98 8.60
CA ILE A 142 -29.18 -7.43 9.94
C ILE A 142 -29.39 -8.94 9.86
N LEU A 143 -28.62 -9.69 10.62
CA LEU A 143 -28.74 -11.14 10.73
C LEU A 143 -29.85 -11.53 11.74
N GLU A 144 -30.17 -12.81 11.79
CA GLU A 144 -30.94 -13.38 12.89
C GLU A 144 -30.34 -12.99 14.23
N ASP A 145 -31.08 -13.01 15.30
CA ASP A 145 -30.66 -12.54 16.63
C ASP A 145 -30.32 -11.07 16.75
N ASN A 146 -30.71 -10.26 15.77
CA ASN A 146 -30.50 -8.82 15.75
C ASN A 146 -29.04 -8.41 15.85
N ILE A 147 -28.18 -9.10 15.09
CA ILE A 147 -26.74 -8.80 14.94
C ILE A 147 -26.52 -8.13 13.59
N ALA A 148 -25.81 -7.00 13.60
CA ALA A 148 -25.35 -6.33 12.39
C ALA A 148 -24.19 -7.10 11.76
N TYR A 149 -24.17 -7.21 10.44
CA TYR A 149 -23.02 -7.70 9.68
C TYR A 149 -22.62 -6.67 8.63
N VAL A 150 -21.34 -6.36 8.58
CA VAL A 150 -20.75 -5.49 7.56
C VAL A 150 -19.51 -6.17 6.99
N TYR A 151 -19.48 -6.37 5.68
CA TYR A 151 -18.31 -6.89 4.96
C TYR A 151 -17.62 -5.79 4.17
N CYS A 152 -16.31 -5.70 4.33
CA CYS A 152 -15.42 -4.80 3.60
C CYS A 152 -14.31 -5.61 2.91
N GLY A 153 -14.47 -5.95 1.64
CA GLY A 153 -13.52 -6.76 0.87
C GLY A 153 -12.35 -5.97 0.26
N SER A 154 -12.36 -4.63 0.32
CA SER A 154 -11.30 -3.80 -0.24
C SER A 154 -11.34 -2.38 0.30
N PHE A 155 -10.17 -1.75 0.41
CA PHE A 155 -9.99 -0.32 0.69
C PHE A 155 -9.52 0.48 -0.54
N GLN A 156 -9.54 -0.11 -1.73
CA GLN A 156 -9.10 0.57 -2.97
C GLN A 156 -10.02 1.75 -3.32
N SER A 157 -11.32 1.56 -3.20
CA SER A 157 -12.30 2.63 -3.44
C SER A 157 -12.61 3.38 -2.16
N GLY A 158 -12.74 4.70 -2.25
CA GLY A 158 -13.09 5.53 -1.10
C GLY A 158 -14.47 5.17 -0.53
N ILE A 159 -14.57 5.11 0.79
CA ILE A 159 -15.84 4.95 1.49
C ILE A 159 -16.37 6.36 1.84
N GLY A 160 -17.55 6.71 1.32
CA GLY A 160 -18.20 7.99 1.61
C GLY A 160 -18.64 8.08 3.08
N SER A 161 -18.34 9.19 3.76
CA SER A 161 -18.73 9.39 5.17
C SER A 161 -20.25 9.32 5.35
N GLY A 162 -21.04 9.89 4.43
CA GLY A 162 -22.50 9.79 4.46
C GLY A 162 -23.02 8.35 4.28
N ASN A 163 -22.32 7.53 3.49
CA ASN A 163 -22.68 6.12 3.32
C ASN A 163 -22.41 5.33 4.61
N LEU A 164 -21.32 5.62 5.33
CA LEU A 164 -21.07 5.04 6.65
C LEU A 164 -22.13 5.50 7.66
N ASP A 165 -22.53 6.77 7.66
CA ASP A 165 -23.60 7.27 8.51
C ASP A 165 -24.92 6.53 8.24
N GLN A 166 -25.26 6.33 6.97
CA GLN A 166 -26.46 5.58 6.57
C GLN A 166 -26.40 4.12 7.04
N ILE A 167 -25.28 3.43 6.82
CA ILE A 167 -25.08 2.04 7.23
C ILE A 167 -25.25 1.92 8.74
N LEU A 168 -24.47 2.69 9.50
CA LEU A 168 -24.44 2.60 10.96
C LEU A 168 -25.78 3.04 11.60
N SER A 169 -26.46 4.03 11.02
CA SER A 169 -27.81 4.43 11.46
C SER A 169 -28.83 3.32 11.26
N LYS A 170 -28.79 2.64 10.09
CA LYS A 170 -29.69 1.52 9.80
C LYS A 170 -29.44 0.33 10.74
N LEU A 171 -28.17 0.09 11.08
CA LEU A 171 -27.77 -1.00 11.96
C LEU A 171 -27.87 -0.65 13.46
N ALA A 172 -28.16 0.60 13.82
CA ALA A 172 -28.19 1.08 15.20
C ALA A 172 -29.16 0.33 16.13
N ILE A 173 -30.18 -0.33 15.57
CA ILE A 173 -31.12 -1.16 16.34
C ILE A 173 -30.50 -2.49 16.81
N CYS A 174 -29.41 -2.93 16.19
CA CYS A 174 -28.78 -4.23 16.49
C CYS A 174 -28.07 -4.22 17.84
N ASN A 175 -27.94 -5.40 18.46
CA ASN A 175 -27.28 -5.59 19.75
C ASN A 175 -25.75 -5.58 19.65
N GLY A 176 -25.20 -6.00 18.52
CA GLY A 176 -23.77 -6.06 18.23
C GLY A 176 -23.49 -6.02 16.74
N LEU A 177 -22.22 -5.96 16.36
CA LEU A 177 -21.75 -5.91 14.98
C LEU A 177 -20.68 -6.98 14.74
N ILE A 178 -20.75 -7.63 13.60
CA ILE A 178 -19.66 -8.38 12.98
C ILE A 178 -19.11 -7.53 11.83
N LEU A 179 -17.87 -7.06 11.95
CA LEU A 179 -17.14 -6.41 10.88
C LEU A 179 -16.21 -7.44 10.23
N ASP A 180 -16.53 -7.84 9.02
CA ASP A 180 -15.79 -8.86 8.29
C ASP A 180 -14.84 -8.19 7.27
N VAL A 181 -13.54 -8.28 7.52
CA VAL A 181 -12.47 -7.83 6.62
C VAL A 181 -11.64 -9.00 6.09
N ARG A 182 -12.11 -10.24 6.26
CA ARG A 182 -11.46 -11.40 5.66
C ARG A 182 -11.41 -11.25 4.15
N ASN A 183 -10.32 -11.73 3.54
CA ASN A 183 -10.08 -11.57 2.10
C ASN A 183 -10.06 -10.10 1.62
N ASN A 184 -9.80 -9.15 2.50
CA ASN A 184 -9.59 -7.75 2.11
C ASN A 184 -8.21 -7.61 1.47
N GLY A 185 -8.19 -7.22 0.20
CA GLY A 185 -6.96 -7.05 -0.58
C GLY A 185 -6.17 -5.77 -0.28
N GLY A 186 -6.55 -5.01 0.76
CA GLY A 186 -5.93 -3.73 1.08
C GLY A 186 -6.44 -2.57 0.22
N GLY A 187 -5.64 -1.53 0.10
CA GLY A 187 -5.92 -0.30 -0.65
C GLY A 187 -5.44 0.94 0.08
N ASN A 188 -6.23 2.00 0.08
CA ASN A 188 -5.86 3.28 0.67
C ASN A 188 -5.96 3.26 2.20
N LEU A 189 -4.88 3.64 2.87
CA LEU A 189 -4.83 3.76 4.34
C LEU A 189 -5.93 4.70 4.87
N THR A 190 -6.13 5.86 4.22
CA THR A 190 -7.17 6.82 4.59
C THR A 190 -8.59 6.26 4.51
N THR A 191 -8.83 5.27 3.63
CA THR A 191 -10.13 4.57 3.57
C THR A 191 -10.30 3.62 4.75
N ALA A 192 -9.25 2.90 5.12
CA ALA A 192 -9.25 2.02 6.30
C ALA A 192 -9.43 2.84 7.60
N GLU A 193 -8.69 3.95 7.75
CA GLU A 193 -8.83 4.88 8.87
C GLU A 193 -10.25 5.44 8.99
N LYS A 194 -10.84 5.87 7.88
CA LYS A 194 -12.23 6.38 7.85
C LYS A 194 -13.27 5.34 8.32
N LEU A 195 -13.04 4.07 8.05
CA LEU A 195 -13.89 3.01 8.60
C LEU A 195 -13.61 2.83 10.10
N ALA A 196 -12.33 2.75 10.48
CA ALA A 196 -11.91 2.49 11.86
C ALA A 196 -12.29 3.62 12.84
N GLU A 197 -12.27 4.90 12.41
CA GLU A 197 -12.66 6.06 13.24
C GLU A 197 -14.10 5.98 13.76
N ARG A 198 -14.97 5.17 13.10
CA ARG A 198 -16.35 4.97 13.52
C ARG A 198 -16.49 4.12 14.78
N PHE A 199 -15.42 3.47 15.22
CA PHE A 199 -15.39 2.54 16.36
C PHE A 199 -14.60 3.09 17.55
N THR A 200 -14.08 4.32 17.47
CA THR A 200 -13.37 4.96 18.60
C THR A 200 -14.16 6.15 19.16
N ASN A 201 -14.02 6.37 20.47
CA ASN A 201 -14.60 7.50 21.19
C ASN A 201 -13.55 8.52 21.65
N GLU A 202 -12.28 8.20 21.46
CA GLU A 202 -11.16 9.02 21.89
C GLU A 202 -10.04 8.97 20.85
N LYS A 203 -9.14 9.94 20.89
CA LYS A 203 -7.91 9.92 20.09
C LYS A 203 -7.02 8.78 20.56
N LYS A 204 -6.66 7.88 19.65
CA LYS A 204 -5.79 6.72 19.93
C LYS A 204 -4.57 6.74 19.03
N LEU A 205 -3.39 6.54 19.61
CA LEU A 205 -2.18 6.24 18.87
C LEU A 205 -2.33 4.83 18.27
N ILE A 206 -2.24 4.71 16.94
CA ILE A 206 -2.37 3.43 16.22
C ILE A 206 -1.06 2.94 15.62
N GLY A 207 -0.05 3.78 15.57
CA GLY A 207 1.27 3.42 15.06
C GLY A 207 2.15 4.60 14.76
N TYR A 208 3.22 4.33 14.04
CA TYR A 208 4.17 5.32 13.56
C TYR A 208 4.42 5.09 12.07
N MET A 209 4.68 6.15 11.33
CA MET A 209 5.01 6.13 9.92
C MET A 209 6.34 6.83 9.67
N SER A 210 7.18 6.20 8.86
CA SER A 210 8.42 6.79 8.37
C SER A 210 8.47 6.70 6.85
N TYR A 211 9.16 7.63 6.24
CA TYR A 211 9.34 7.70 4.79
C TYR A 211 10.82 7.61 4.45
N LYS A 212 11.17 6.98 3.34
CA LYS A 212 12.53 7.05 2.82
C LYS A 212 12.89 8.50 2.49
N THR A 213 14.09 8.91 2.89
CA THR A 213 14.62 10.28 2.70
C THR A 213 15.85 10.31 1.80
N GLY A 214 16.37 9.15 1.43
CA GLY A 214 17.52 9.02 0.55
C GLY A 214 17.71 7.58 0.07
N PRO A 215 18.75 7.32 -0.75
CA PRO A 215 18.99 6.01 -1.38
C PRO A 215 19.55 4.97 -0.41
N GLY A 216 20.15 5.35 0.71
CA GLY A 216 20.70 4.41 1.68
C GLY A 216 19.62 3.55 2.36
N HIS A 217 19.91 2.29 2.66
CA HIS A 217 18.93 1.32 3.16
C HIS A 217 18.29 1.73 4.49
N ASN A 218 18.97 2.54 5.30
CA ASN A 218 18.50 3.03 6.60
C ASN A 218 18.17 4.53 6.63
N GLU A 219 18.07 5.18 5.46
CA GLU A 219 17.73 6.59 5.36
C GLU A 219 16.22 6.81 5.39
N PHE A 220 15.70 7.04 6.59
CA PHE A 220 14.28 7.30 6.84
C PHE A 220 14.08 8.60 7.61
N SER A 221 12.89 9.17 7.44
CA SER A 221 12.42 10.27 8.30
C SER A 221 12.31 9.82 9.75
N THR A 222 12.32 10.78 10.68
CA THR A 222 11.89 10.53 12.05
C THR A 222 10.47 9.93 12.03
N PRO A 223 10.21 8.87 12.81
CA PRO A 223 8.88 8.29 12.88
C PRO A 223 7.84 9.30 13.35
N GLU A 224 6.78 9.50 12.58
CA GLU A 224 5.63 10.35 12.91
C GLU A 224 4.52 9.52 13.51
N ALA A 225 3.97 9.98 14.64
CA ALA A 225 2.87 9.29 15.31
C ALA A 225 1.58 9.40 14.49
N VAL A 226 0.94 8.27 14.22
CA VAL A 226 -0.36 8.18 13.52
C VAL A 226 -1.45 7.96 14.54
N TYR A 227 -2.46 8.81 14.51
CA TYR A 227 -3.59 8.77 15.44
C TYR A 227 -4.90 8.48 14.71
N LEU A 228 -5.73 7.68 15.32
CA LEU A 228 -7.12 7.53 14.97
C LEU A 228 -7.94 8.45 15.88
N GLU A 229 -8.77 9.31 15.29
CA GLU A 229 -9.61 10.26 16.02
C GLU A 229 -11.09 10.01 15.72
N PRO A 230 -11.99 10.14 16.72
CA PRO A 230 -13.41 10.03 16.46
C PRO A 230 -13.86 11.17 15.54
N PRO A 231 -14.63 10.88 14.48
CA PRO A 231 -15.05 11.91 13.55
C PRO A 231 -16.10 12.82 14.19
N MET A 232 -15.97 14.14 14.01
CA MET A 232 -16.95 15.10 14.47
C MET A 232 -18.24 15.01 13.64
N ASP A 233 -19.39 15.13 14.31
CA ASP A 233 -20.71 15.17 13.70
C ASP A 233 -21.02 13.99 12.76
N ARG A 234 -20.52 12.80 13.11
CA ARG A 234 -20.73 11.55 12.37
C ARG A 234 -21.27 10.44 13.25
N VAL A 235 -22.02 9.53 12.63
CA VAL A 235 -22.53 8.35 13.33
C VAL A 235 -21.35 7.42 13.65
N ARG A 236 -21.27 7.03 14.93
CA ARG A 236 -20.27 6.07 15.44
C ARG A 236 -20.95 4.85 16.01
N TRP A 237 -20.27 3.72 15.91
CA TRP A 237 -20.72 2.49 16.51
C TRP A 237 -20.09 2.30 17.89
N GLN A 238 -20.90 2.21 18.92
CA GLN A 238 -20.43 2.14 20.32
C GLN A 238 -20.85 0.87 21.05
N LYS A 239 -21.38 -0.12 20.30
CA LYS A 239 -21.77 -1.42 20.85
C LYS A 239 -20.68 -2.45 20.60
N HIS A 240 -20.85 -3.63 21.16
CA HIS A 240 -19.90 -4.73 20.95
C HIS A 240 -19.67 -4.99 19.47
N THR A 241 -18.39 -5.18 19.12
CA THR A 241 -17.97 -5.47 17.74
C THR A 241 -16.99 -6.64 17.75
N VAL A 242 -17.24 -7.59 16.87
CA VAL A 242 -16.31 -8.66 16.52
C VAL A 242 -15.74 -8.34 15.15
N VAL A 243 -14.42 -8.36 15.00
CA VAL A 243 -13.75 -8.19 13.71
C VAL A 243 -13.25 -9.54 13.25
N LEU A 244 -13.65 -9.95 12.06
CA LEU A 244 -13.15 -11.15 11.39
C LEU A 244 -12.01 -10.75 10.45
N THR A 245 -10.80 -11.30 10.66
CA THR A 245 -9.57 -11.03 9.90
C THR A 245 -8.99 -12.29 9.28
#